data_cd580ae6046d40a5c02b863a7ddb1586
#
_entry.id   cd580ae6046d40a5c02b863a7ddb1586
#
_cell.length_a   1.000
_cell.length_b   1.000
_cell.length_c   1.000
_cell.angle_alpha   90.00
_cell.angle_beta   90.00
_cell.angle_gamma   90.00
#
_symmetry.space_group_name_H-M   'P 1'
#
loop_
_entity.id
_entity.type
_entity.pdbx_description
1 polymer ?
#
loop_
_entity_poly.entity_id
_entity_poly.type
_entity_poly.pdbx_seq_one_letter_code
_entity_poly.pdbx_strand_id
1 'polypeptide(L)'
;MKQNIIVALFNISSEAYQAFSELKAYSQITDALVAQAVLIKKENGLIIPAESTDFTANTAESAWTGGLIGSLVGILGGPIGVLLGGATGALIGSDVGTAQTLGEGALLENAAKKLDNGSTAIIILAQELNEAILDAFFHRFKTVILRQDAVVAQQEVLAAIEAEKEVARQAHEAWKKQRKAERKAERQGKVEAFKADIKQKFDKLAAKLK
;
A
#
# COMPACT_ATOMS: atom_id res chain seq x y z
N MET A 1 10.28 10.04 -26.32
CA MET A 1 10.65 9.15 -25.22
C MET A 1 9.41 8.81 -24.43
N LYS A 2 9.18 7.52 -24.13
CA LYS A 2 8.09 7.13 -23.23
C LYS A 2 8.58 7.25 -21.79
N GLN A 3 7.72 7.74 -20.91
CA GLN A 3 7.97 7.71 -19.47
C GLN A 3 7.33 6.46 -18.89
N ASN A 4 8.14 5.59 -18.32
CA ASN A 4 7.69 4.32 -17.75
C ASN A 4 8.02 4.24 -16.26
N ILE A 5 7.12 3.62 -15.50
CA ILE A 5 7.42 3.06 -14.18
C ILE A 5 7.83 1.61 -14.38
N ILE A 6 8.97 1.26 -13.81
CA ILE A 6 9.53 -0.10 -13.85
C ILE A 6 9.66 -0.57 -12.41
N VAL A 7 9.15 -1.77 -12.13
CA VAL A 7 9.34 -2.48 -10.85
C VAL A 7 10.13 -3.74 -11.13
N ALA A 8 11.39 -3.74 -10.72
CA ALA A 8 12.27 -4.91 -10.81
C ALA A 8 12.23 -5.66 -9.46
N LEU A 9 11.70 -6.87 -9.47
CA LEU A 9 11.53 -7.72 -8.29
C LEU A 9 12.70 -8.70 -8.18
N PHE A 10 13.29 -8.79 -6.99
CA PHE A 10 14.46 -9.63 -6.72
C PHE A 10 14.12 -10.70 -5.68
N ASN A 11 14.51 -11.94 -5.96
CA ASN A 11 14.43 -13.04 -5.00
C ASN A 11 15.55 -13.00 -3.96
N ILE A 12 16.67 -12.35 -4.29
CA ILE A 12 17.89 -12.27 -3.47
C ILE A 12 18.14 -10.80 -3.16
N SER A 13 18.02 -10.41 -1.88
CA SER A 13 18.17 -9.01 -1.47
C SER A 13 19.55 -8.44 -1.80
N SER A 14 20.65 -9.21 -1.68
CA SER A 14 21.98 -8.73 -2.01
C SER A 14 22.13 -8.35 -3.49
N GLU A 15 21.47 -9.09 -4.39
CA GLU A 15 21.45 -8.74 -5.82
C GLU A 15 20.70 -7.42 -6.07
N ALA A 16 19.63 -7.15 -5.31
CA ALA A 16 18.90 -5.90 -5.40
C ALA A 16 19.78 -4.70 -4.98
N TYR A 17 20.52 -4.82 -3.88
CA TYR A 17 21.45 -3.78 -3.44
C TYR A 17 22.59 -3.57 -4.44
N GLN A 18 23.12 -4.66 -5.00
CA GLN A 18 24.14 -4.58 -6.05
C GLN A 18 23.58 -3.87 -7.29
N ALA A 19 22.43 -4.30 -7.80
CA ALA A 19 21.78 -3.69 -8.95
C ALA A 19 21.48 -2.19 -8.71
N PHE A 20 21.02 -1.83 -7.50
CA PHE A 20 20.75 -0.44 -7.15
C PHE A 20 22.04 0.40 -7.11
N SER A 21 23.12 -0.15 -6.57
CA SER A 21 24.44 0.51 -6.56
C SER A 21 24.99 0.70 -7.97
N GLU A 22 24.88 -0.33 -8.82
CA GLU A 22 25.27 -0.22 -10.24
C GLU A 22 24.38 0.78 -11.00
N LEU A 23 23.07 0.83 -10.71
CA LEU A 23 22.15 1.78 -11.32
C LEU A 23 22.53 3.23 -10.98
N LYS A 24 22.98 3.49 -9.76
CA LYS A 24 23.48 4.83 -9.36
C LYS A 24 24.70 5.26 -10.15
N ALA A 25 25.59 4.29 -10.44
CA ALA A 25 26.77 4.53 -11.25
C ALA A 25 26.49 4.50 -12.76
N TYR A 26 25.31 4.00 -13.14
CA TYR A 26 24.86 3.91 -14.52
C TYR A 26 24.67 5.33 -15.08
N SER A 27 25.67 5.80 -15.79
CA SER A 27 25.61 7.09 -16.46
C SER A 27 24.37 7.12 -17.35
N GLN A 28 23.64 8.21 -17.29
CA GLN A 28 22.45 8.41 -18.10
C GLN A 28 22.77 8.15 -19.57
N ILE A 29 22.38 6.97 -20.06
CA ILE A 29 22.56 6.61 -21.45
C ILE A 29 21.48 7.36 -22.24
N THR A 30 21.84 7.88 -23.40
CA THR A 30 20.95 8.73 -24.24
C THR A 30 19.59 8.08 -24.52
N ASP A 31 19.52 6.73 -24.54
CA ASP A 31 18.33 6.00 -24.92
C ASP A 31 17.51 5.46 -23.72
N ALA A 32 18.03 5.61 -22.48
CA ALA A 32 17.35 5.25 -21.25
C ALA A 32 17.81 6.15 -20.09
N LEU A 33 17.02 7.17 -19.79
CA LEU A 33 17.29 8.12 -18.70
C LEU A 33 16.51 7.71 -17.46
N VAL A 34 17.20 7.38 -16.38
CA VAL A 34 16.59 7.16 -15.08
C VAL A 34 16.40 8.49 -14.38
N ALA A 35 15.16 8.87 -14.12
CA ALA A 35 14.84 10.09 -13.38
C ALA A 35 14.94 9.89 -11.88
N GLN A 36 14.35 8.79 -11.39
CA GLN A 36 14.35 8.45 -9.97
C GLN A 36 14.34 6.93 -9.77
N ALA A 37 14.95 6.45 -8.72
CA ALA A 37 14.92 5.06 -8.31
C ALA A 37 14.81 4.93 -6.79
N VAL A 38 14.02 3.95 -6.32
CA VAL A 38 13.86 3.61 -4.91
C VAL A 38 14.01 2.11 -4.74
N LEU A 39 14.88 1.71 -3.83
CA LEU A 39 15.00 0.33 -3.35
C LEU A 39 14.05 0.14 -2.18
N ILE A 40 13.14 -0.81 -2.29
CA ILE A 40 12.17 -1.17 -1.26
C ILE A 40 12.37 -2.61 -0.82
N LYS A 41 12.04 -2.90 0.44
CA LYS A 41 12.05 -4.23 1.03
C LYS A 41 10.72 -4.50 1.72
N LYS A 42 10.20 -5.72 1.59
CA LYS A 42 9.02 -6.14 2.34
C LYS A 42 9.42 -6.97 3.55
N GLU A 43 9.14 -6.46 4.75
CA GLU A 43 9.40 -7.12 6.02
C GLU A 43 8.13 -7.12 6.88
N ASN A 44 7.75 -8.29 7.39
CA ASN A 44 6.56 -8.46 8.24
C ASN A 44 5.27 -7.88 7.63
N GLY A 45 5.12 -7.97 6.31
CA GLY A 45 3.97 -7.42 5.59
C GLY A 45 4.05 -5.93 5.30
N LEU A 46 5.06 -5.23 5.80
CA LEU A 46 5.28 -3.79 5.57
C LEU A 46 6.33 -3.58 4.49
N ILE A 47 6.11 -2.60 3.64
CA ILE A 47 7.12 -2.15 2.67
C ILE A 47 7.91 -1.00 3.28
N ILE A 48 9.22 -1.18 3.31
CA ILE A 48 10.17 -0.24 3.89
C ILE A 48 11.08 0.25 2.77
N PRO A 49 11.12 1.56 2.48
CA PRO A 49 12.13 2.12 1.59
C PRO A 49 13.51 1.98 2.25
N ALA A 50 14.45 1.35 1.56
CA ALA A 50 15.81 1.12 2.04
C ALA A 50 16.77 2.20 1.54
N GLU A 51 16.72 2.50 0.24
CA GLU A 51 17.53 3.54 -0.40
C GLU A 51 16.73 4.25 -1.49
N SER A 52 17.07 5.51 -1.75
CA SER A 52 16.50 6.26 -2.85
C SER A 52 17.56 7.12 -3.53
N THR A 53 17.39 7.35 -4.83
CA THR A 53 18.21 8.29 -5.59
C THR A 53 17.33 9.06 -6.56
N ASP A 54 17.60 10.33 -6.69
CA ASP A 54 16.94 11.24 -7.62
C ASP A 54 18.02 11.89 -8.50
N PHE A 55 17.98 11.57 -9.78
CA PHE A 55 18.92 12.10 -10.77
C PHE A 55 18.47 13.46 -11.34
N THR A 56 17.26 13.90 -10.98
CA THR A 56 16.65 15.17 -11.44
C THR A 56 16.58 16.23 -10.33
N ALA A 57 17.25 16.01 -9.19
CA ALA A 57 17.08 16.75 -7.94
C ALA A 57 17.17 18.30 -8.03
N ASN A 58 17.62 18.84 -9.15
CA ASN A 58 17.73 20.29 -9.39
C ASN A 58 16.75 20.85 -10.43
N THR A 59 15.74 20.09 -10.82
CA THR A 59 14.76 20.50 -11.84
C THR A 59 13.35 20.59 -11.26
N ALA A 60 12.49 21.40 -11.88
CA ALA A 60 11.06 21.48 -11.51
C ALA A 60 10.34 20.14 -11.68
N GLU A 61 10.89 19.21 -12.44
CA GLU A 61 10.36 17.86 -12.66
C GLU A 61 10.55 16.96 -11.43
N SER A 62 11.52 17.24 -10.55
CA SER A 62 11.80 16.42 -9.35
C SER A 62 10.62 16.35 -8.38
N ALA A 63 9.82 17.40 -8.27
CA ALA A 63 8.64 17.42 -7.38
C ALA A 63 7.55 16.46 -7.89
N TRP A 64 7.35 16.36 -9.20
CA TRP A 64 6.38 15.44 -9.80
C TRP A 64 6.87 13.98 -9.72
N THR A 65 8.12 13.75 -10.05
CA THR A 65 8.73 12.41 -10.04
C THR A 65 8.79 11.83 -8.62
N GLY A 66 9.23 12.63 -7.64
CA GLY A 66 9.24 12.23 -6.23
C GLY A 66 7.85 11.92 -5.68
N GLY A 67 6.84 12.67 -6.12
CA GLY A 67 5.44 12.45 -5.77
C GLY A 67 4.90 11.12 -6.27
N LEU A 68 5.17 10.75 -7.52
CA LEU A 68 4.66 9.51 -8.11
C LEU A 68 5.29 8.26 -7.47
N ILE A 69 6.62 8.18 -7.42
CA ILE A 69 7.29 7.02 -6.78
C ILE A 69 6.98 6.94 -5.28
N GLY A 70 7.00 8.06 -4.58
CA GLY A 70 6.64 8.10 -3.16
C GLY A 70 5.22 7.61 -2.90
N SER A 71 4.27 7.99 -3.77
CA SER A 71 2.88 7.52 -3.69
C SER A 71 2.75 6.03 -3.98
N LEU A 72 3.47 5.50 -4.99
CA LEU A 72 3.52 4.07 -5.28
C LEU A 72 4.04 3.27 -4.08
N VAL A 73 5.15 3.70 -3.48
CA VAL A 73 5.72 3.07 -2.27
C VAL A 73 4.75 3.16 -1.10
N GLY A 74 4.10 4.31 -0.91
CA GLY A 74 3.13 4.53 0.16
C GLY A 74 1.90 3.62 0.02
N ILE A 75 1.35 3.49 -1.19
CA ILE A 75 0.20 2.61 -1.45
C ILE A 75 0.57 1.14 -1.29
N LEU A 76 1.71 0.72 -1.85
CA LEU A 76 2.19 -0.66 -1.71
C LEU A 76 2.46 -1.03 -0.25
N GLY A 77 2.96 -0.09 0.56
CA GLY A 77 3.22 -0.27 2.00
C GLY A 77 2.00 -0.02 2.90
N GLY A 78 0.92 0.55 2.35
CA GLY A 78 -0.29 0.91 3.06
C GLY A 78 -1.34 -0.21 3.10
N PRO A 79 -2.52 0.09 3.68
CA PRO A 79 -3.63 -0.87 3.77
C PRO A 79 -4.07 -1.43 2.42
N ILE A 80 -4.08 -0.61 1.37
CA ILE A 80 -4.44 -1.05 0.01
C ILE A 80 -3.42 -2.05 -0.53
N GLY A 81 -2.11 -1.84 -0.32
CA GLY A 81 -1.09 -2.79 -0.74
C GLY A 81 -1.22 -4.14 -0.04
N VAL A 82 -1.58 -4.14 1.24
CA VAL A 82 -1.89 -5.37 1.99
C VAL A 82 -3.14 -6.07 1.41
N LEU A 83 -4.17 -5.31 1.05
CA LEU A 83 -5.38 -5.84 0.43
C LEU A 83 -5.10 -6.44 -0.95
N LEU A 84 -4.30 -5.78 -1.78
CA LEU A 84 -3.95 -6.23 -3.13
C LEU A 84 -3.03 -7.47 -3.11
N GLY A 85 -2.07 -7.51 -2.17
CA GLY A 85 -1.06 -8.58 -2.09
C GLY A 85 -1.39 -9.72 -1.14
N GLY A 86 -2.42 -9.58 -0.29
CA GLY A 86 -2.79 -10.59 0.70
C GLY A 86 -3.69 -11.71 0.14
N ALA A 87 -3.65 -12.90 0.77
CA ALA A 87 -4.56 -14.00 0.46
C ALA A 87 -6.05 -13.66 0.66
N THR A 88 -6.33 -12.60 1.43
CA THR A 88 -7.66 -12.07 1.71
C THR A 88 -8.12 -11.00 0.72
N GLY A 89 -7.25 -10.55 -0.18
CA GLY A 89 -7.56 -9.50 -1.18
C GLY A 89 -8.76 -9.84 -2.07
N ALA A 90 -8.94 -11.13 -2.37
CA ALA A 90 -10.08 -11.62 -3.15
C ALA A 90 -11.43 -11.51 -2.42
N LEU A 91 -11.45 -11.46 -1.08
CA LEU A 91 -12.69 -11.43 -0.29
C LEU A 91 -13.18 -10.00 0.00
N ILE A 92 -12.28 -9.02 0.04
CA ILE A 92 -12.63 -7.61 0.34
C ILE A 92 -12.92 -6.84 -0.94
N GLY A 93 -12.38 -7.27 -2.06
CA GLY A 93 -12.58 -6.65 -3.38
C GLY A 93 -14.01 -6.71 -3.90
N SER A 94 -14.85 -7.62 -3.41
CA SER A 94 -16.26 -7.73 -3.85
C SER A 94 -17.16 -6.63 -3.29
N ASP A 95 -16.90 -6.15 -2.06
CA ASP A 95 -17.76 -5.16 -1.41
C ASP A 95 -17.25 -3.71 -1.52
N VAL A 96 -15.94 -3.51 -1.69
CA VAL A 96 -15.32 -2.17 -1.70
C VAL A 96 -15.00 -1.68 -3.12
N GLY A 97 -15.14 -2.53 -4.15
CA GLY A 97 -14.92 -2.13 -5.55
C GLY A 97 -13.47 -1.80 -5.92
N THR A 98 -12.50 -2.04 -5.02
CA THR A 98 -11.10 -1.66 -5.23
C THR A 98 -10.42 -2.42 -6.37
N ALA A 99 -10.73 -3.72 -6.52
CA ALA A 99 -10.18 -4.53 -7.60
C ALA A 99 -10.72 -4.12 -8.99
N GLN A 100 -11.97 -3.67 -9.05
CA GLN A 100 -12.58 -3.17 -10.30
C GLN A 100 -12.09 -1.78 -10.67
N THR A 101 -11.62 -0.99 -9.69
CA THR A 101 -11.15 0.39 -9.91
C THR A 101 -9.75 0.43 -10.52
N LEU A 102 -8.89 -0.57 -10.21
CA LEU A 102 -7.50 -0.60 -10.69
C LEU A 102 -7.33 -1.32 -12.04
N GLY A 103 -8.31 -2.12 -12.46
CA GLY A 103 -8.25 -2.91 -13.68
C GLY A 103 -7.40 -4.19 -13.54
N GLU A 104 -7.75 -5.23 -14.30
CA GLU A 104 -6.94 -6.46 -14.37
C GLU A 104 -5.59 -6.13 -15.02
N GLY A 105 -4.50 -6.51 -14.34
CA GLY A 105 -3.14 -6.29 -14.84
C GLY A 105 -2.49 -4.98 -14.40
N ALA A 106 -3.11 -4.22 -13.49
CA ALA A 106 -2.54 -3.01 -12.92
C ALA A 106 -1.14 -3.24 -12.31
N LEU A 107 -0.23 -2.29 -12.49
CA LEU A 107 1.14 -2.37 -11.97
C LEU A 107 1.15 -2.56 -10.45
N LEU A 108 0.32 -1.80 -9.72
CA LEU A 108 0.20 -1.88 -8.27
C LEU A 108 -0.25 -3.25 -7.81
N GLU A 109 -1.27 -3.83 -8.47
CA GLU A 109 -1.78 -5.16 -8.13
C GLU A 109 -0.72 -6.24 -8.37
N ASN A 110 -0.08 -6.21 -9.55
CA ASN A 110 0.97 -7.17 -9.90
C ASN A 110 2.18 -7.07 -8.98
N ALA A 111 2.61 -5.84 -8.64
CA ALA A 111 3.71 -5.61 -7.71
C ALA A 111 3.36 -6.10 -6.30
N ALA A 112 2.18 -5.78 -5.79
CA ALA A 112 1.73 -6.21 -4.47
C ALA A 112 1.64 -7.73 -4.32
N LYS A 113 1.13 -8.44 -5.38
CA LYS A 113 1.02 -9.91 -5.40
C LYS A 113 2.37 -10.63 -5.50
N LYS A 114 3.32 -10.05 -6.22
CA LYS A 114 4.63 -10.67 -6.46
C LYS A 114 5.69 -10.31 -5.41
N LEU A 115 5.43 -9.28 -4.61
CA LEU A 115 6.35 -8.85 -3.56
C LEU A 115 6.06 -9.64 -2.27
N ASP A 116 6.78 -10.72 -2.06
CA ASP A 116 6.68 -11.58 -0.87
C ASP A 116 7.47 -11.01 0.32
N ASN A 117 7.18 -11.52 1.54
CA ASN A 117 7.97 -11.19 2.72
C ASN A 117 9.43 -11.63 2.54
N GLY A 118 10.35 -10.72 2.78
CA GLY A 118 11.79 -10.92 2.59
C GLY A 118 12.26 -10.55 1.19
N SER A 119 11.37 -10.35 0.22
CA SER A 119 11.76 -9.89 -1.12
C SER A 119 12.06 -8.40 -1.15
N THR A 120 12.84 -8.03 -2.16
CA THR A 120 13.30 -6.66 -2.40
C THR A 120 12.95 -6.27 -3.83
N ALA A 121 12.59 -5.02 -4.05
CA ALA A 121 12.33 -4.50 -5.39
C ALA A 121 12.98 -3.15 -5.59
N ILE A 122 13.29 -2.83 -6.86
CA ILE A 122 13.69 -1.49 -7.28
C ILE A 122 12.54 -0.91 -8.10
N ILE A 123 12.01 0.23 -7.68
CA ILE A 123 11.02 1.01 -8.43
C ILE A 123 11.74 2.15 -9.10
N ILE A 124 11.55 2.29 -10.40
CA ILE A 124 12.24 3.28 -11.23
C ILE A 124 11.22 4.07 -12.04
N LEU A 125 11.43 5.36 -12.13
CA LEU A 125 10.86 6.20 -13.17
C LEU A 125 11.93 6.46 -14.20
N ALA A 126 11.70 6.03 -15.43
CA ALA A 126 12.63 6.20 -16.54
C ALA A 126 11.96 6.77 -17.78
N GLN A 127 12.75 7.49 -18.58
CA GLN A 127 12.42 7.86 -19.95
C GLN A 127 13.17 6.93 -20.91
N GLU A 128 12.45 6.11 -21.65
CA GLU A 128 13.01 5.08 -22.51
C GLU A 128 12.70 5.35 -23.98
N LEU A 129 13.72 5.32 -24.84
CA LEU A 129 13.59 5.16 -26.30
C LEU A 129 13.57 3.69 -26.66
N ASN A 130 14.33 2.87 -25.91
CA ASN A 130 14.44 1.43 -26.10
C ASN A 130 14.38 0.72 -24.74
N GLU A 131 13.30 0.01 -24.51
CA GLU A 131 13.04 -0.74 -23.28
C GLU A 131 14.08 -1.86 -23.03
N ALA A 132 14.65 -2.42 -24.11
CA ALA A 132 15.62 -3.50 -24.01
C ALA A 132 16.88 -3.13 -23.22
N ILE A 133 17.21 -1.86 -23.07
CA ILE A 133 18.41 -1.40 -22.34
C ILE A 133 18.29 -1.69 -20.85
N LEU A 134 17.18 -1.24 -20.22
CA LEU A 134 16.95 -1.50 -18.80
C LEU A 134 16.58 -2.97 -18.55
N ASP A 135 15.91 -3.63 -19.49
CA ASP A 135 15.64 -5.05 -19.42
C ASP A 135 16.94 -5.85 -19.38
N ALA A 136 17.89 -5.58 -20.28
CA ALA A 136 19.19 -6.23 -20.30
C ALA A 136 20.00 -5.95 -19.02
N PHE A 137 19.87 -4.74 -18.47
CA PHE A 137 20.51 -4.42 -17.18
C PHE A 137 19.97 -5.29 -16.06
N PHE A 138 18.63 -5.41 -15.91
CA PHE A 138 18.03 -6.16 -14.81
C PHE A 138 18.07 -7.67 -14.99
N HIS A 139 18.01 -8.18 -16.22
CA HIS A 139 18.09 -9.63 -16.48
C HIS A 139 19.41 -10.28 -16.02
N ARG A 140 20.46 -9.50 -15.81
CA ARG A 140 21.71 -10.00 -15.19
C ARG A 140 21.51 -10.51 -13.76
N PHE A 141 20.47 -10.05 -13.08
CA PHE A 141 20.14 -10.35 -11.68
C PHE A 141 18.93 -11.29 -11.51
N LYS A 142 18.50 -12.00 -12.55
CA LYS A 142 17.34 -12.92 -12.51
C LYS A 142 16.09 -12.29 -11.92
N THR A 143 15.78 -11.08 -12.33
CA THR A 143 14.62 -10.31 -11.86
C THR A 143 13.36 -10.61 -12.64
N VAL A 144 12.21 -10.35 -12.01
CA VAL A 144 10.92 -10.18 -12.70
C VAL A 144 10.69 -8.68 -12.88
N ILE A 145 10.52 -8.26 -14.14
CA ILE A 145 10.33 -6.86 -14.49
C ILE A 145 8.83 -6.64 -14.77
N LEU A 146 8.25 -5.66 -14.07
CA LEU A 146 6.93 -5.13 -14.38
C LEU A 146 7.14 -3.72 -14.94
N ARG A 147 6.46 -3.38 -16.03
CA ARG A 147 6.59 -2.08 -16.69
C ARG A 147 5.21 -1.54 -17.02
N GLN A 148 5.02 -0.24 -16.79
CA GLN A 148 3.79 0.48 -17.07
C GLN A 148 4.11 1.90 -17.50
N ASP A 149 3.32 2.46 -18.41
CA ASP A 149 3.38 3.88 -18.74
C ASP A 149 3.14 4.73 -17.48
N ALA A 150 3.94 5.78 -17.28
CA ALA A 150 3.91 6.59 -16.07
C ALA A 150 2.57 7.32 -15.86
N VAL A 151 1.87 7.69 -16.95
CA VAL A 151 0.55 8.33 -16.87
C VAL A 151 -0.49 7.31 -16.39
N VAL A 152 -0.42 6.07 -16.89
CA VAL A 152 -1.31 5.00 -16.46
C VAL A 152 -1.03 4.63 -15.01
N ALA A 153 0.23 4.49 -14.63
CA ALA A 153 0.62 4.25 -13.22
C ALA A 153 0.13 5.36 -12.28
N GLN A 154 0.16 6.62 -12.73
CA GLN A 154 -0.39 7.75 -11.97
C GLN A 154 -1.90 7.63 -11.78
N GLN A 155 -2.64 7.20 -12.80
CA GLN A 155 -4.08 6.96 -12.68
C GLN A 155 -4.38 5.84 -11.68
N GLU A 156 -3.61 4.76 -11.69
CA GLU A 156 -3.72 3.69 -10.70
C GLU A 156 -3.47 4.20 -9.27
N VAL A 157 -2.44 5.03 -9.09
CA VAL A 157 -2.14 5.68 -7.80
C VAL A 157 -3.31 6.53 -7.31
N LEU A 158 -3.87 7.37 -8.18
CA LEU A 158 -5.03 8.20 -7.82
C LEU A 158 -6.24 7.37 -7.45
N ALA A 159 -6.54 6.32 -8.21
CA ALA A 159 -7.63 5.39 -7.92
C ALA A 159 -7.42 4.66 -6.58
N ALA A 160 -6.19 4.24 -6.28
CA ALA A 160 -5.84 3.59 -5.02
C ALA A 160 -5.99 4.55 -3.82
N ILE A 161 -5.58 5.82 -3.95
CA ILE A 161 -5.77 6.84 -2.92
C ILE A 161 -7.26 7.07 -2.62
N GLU A 162 -8.11 7.14 -3.64
CA GLU A 162 -9.55 7.29 -3.43
C GLU A 162 -10.16 6.04 -2.75
N ALA A 163 -9.74 4.85 -3.16
CA ALA A 163 -10.14 3.60 -2.51
C ALA A 163 -9.73 3.56 -1.03
N GLU A 164 -8.51 4.00 -0.69
CA GLU A 164 -8.01 4.06 0.69
C GLU A 164 -8.86 5.02 1.55
N LYS A 165 -9.18 6.19 1.02
CA LYS A 165 -10.07 7.15 1.72
C LYS A 165 -11.45 6.55 2.00
N GLU A 166 -12.01 5.84 1.03
CA GLU A 166 -13.32 5.20 1.19
C GLU A 166 -13.29 4.09 2.25
N VAL A 167 -12.27 3.23 2.22
CA VAL A 167 -12.06 2.19 3.25
C VAL A 167 -11.91 2.82 4.64
N ALA A 168 -11.10 3.87 4.77
CA ALA A 168 -10.93 4.59 6.02
C ALA A 168 -12.24 5.21 6.53
N ARG A 169 -13.05 5.78 5.63
CA ARG A 169 -14.36 6.34 5.95
C ARG A 169 -15.31 5.27 6.48
N GLN A 170 -15.41 4.14 5.80
CA GLN A 170 -16.26 3.02 6.20
C GLN A 170 -15.84 2.43 7.54
N ALA A 171 -14.54 2.22 7.75
CA ALA A 171 -14.00 1.75 9.02
C ALA A 171 -14.33 2.72 10.17
N HIS A 172 -14.22 4.03 9.96
CA HIS A 172 -14.55 5.03 10.95
C HIS A 172 -16.04 5.05 11.30
N GLU A 173 -16.93 4.91 10.30
CA GLU A 173 -18.38 4.82 10.53
C GLU A 173 -18.76 3.54 11.29
N ALA A 174 -18.17 2.40 10.93
CA ALA A 174 -18.37 1.13 11.63
C ALA A 174 -17.95 1.24 13.10
N TRP A 175 -16.77 1.80 13.36
CA TRP A 175 -16.27 2.03 14.73
C TRP A 175 -17.19 2.95 15.53
N LYS A 176 -17.69 4.05 14.94
CA LYS A 176 -18.67 4.92 15.60
C LYS A 176 -19.96 4.18 15.97
N LYS A 177 -20.48 3.35 15.03
CA LYS A 177 -21.69 2.56 15.28
C LYS A 177 -21.47 1.57 16.44
N GLN A 178 -20.34 0.87 16.43
CA GLN A 178 -19.98 -0.08 17.48
C GLN A 178 -19.88 0.60 18.86
N ARG A 179 -19.12 1.70 18.96
CA ARG A 179 -19.02 2.46 20.22
C ARG A 179 -20.36 2.99 20.74
N LYS A 180 -21.26 3.39 19.82
CA LYS A 180 -22.61 3.83 20.20
C LYS A 180 -23.43 2.67 20.74
N ALA A 181 -23.33 1.48 20.14
CA ALA A 181 -24.01 0.27 20.59
C ALA A 181 -23.49 -0.18 21.98
N GLU A 182 -22.17 -0.21 22.17
CA GLU A 182 -21.53 -0.54 23.45
C GLU A 182 -21.97 0.39 24.58
N ARG A 183 -21.96 1.72 24.36
CA ARG A 183 -22.43 2.71 25.34
C ARG A 183 -23.92 2.53 25.66
N LYS A 184 -24.73 2.16 24.67
CA LYS A 184 -26.17 1.88 24.89
C LYS A 184 -26.36 0.64 25.74
N ALA A 185 -25.64 -0.43 25.43
CA ALA A 185 -25.69 -1.69 26.20
C ALA A 185 -25.22 -1.48 27.65
N GLU A 186 -24.12 -0.75 27.85
CA GLU A 186 -23.62 -0.41 29.20
C GLU A 186 -24.64 0.40 30.01
N ARG A 187 -25.28 1.40 29.39
CA ARG A 187 -26.36 2.19 30.06
C ARG A 187 -27.55 1.30 30.43
N GLN A 188 -27.97 0.43 29.52
CA GLN A 188 -29.07 -0.49 29.79
C GLN A 188 -28.72 -1.46 30.95
N GLY A 189 -27.51 -2.03 30.94
CA GLY A 189 -27.04 -2.86 32.04
C GLY A 189 -27.02 -2.14 33.39
N LYS A 190 -26.56 -0.90 33.45
CA LYS A 190 -26.62 -0.08 34.67
C LYS A 190 -28.04 0.19 35.17
N VAL A 191 -28.97 0.46 34.23
CA VAL A 191 -30.38 0.66 34.60
C VAL A 191 -31.02 -0.62 35.11
N GLU A 192 -30.76 -1.76 34.48
CA GLU A 192 -31.30 -3.04 34.96
C GLU A 192 -30.70 -3.45 36.32
N ALA A 193 -29.40 -3.24 36.51
CA ALA A 193 -28.76 -3.47 37.81
C ALA A 193 -29.34 -2.58 38.92
N PHE A 194 -29.58 -1.31 38.60
CA PHE A 194 -30.23 -0.39 39.57
C PHE A 194 -31.67 -0.81 39.90
N LYS A 195 -32.47 -1.18 38.92
CA LYS A 195 -33.82 -1.71 39.15
C LYS A 195 -33.81 -2.98 40.03
N ALA A 196 -32.86 -3.88 39.78
CA ALA A 196 -32.74 -5.10 40.58
C ALA A 196 -32.36 -4.78 42.03
N ASP A 197 -31.43 -3.83 42.27
CA ASP A 197 -31.03 -3.41 43.61
C ASP A 197 -32.21 -2.77 44.38
N ILE A 198 -32.95 -1.88 43.72
CA ILE A 198 -34.15 -1.27 44.29
C ILE A 198 -35.18 -2.35 44.66
N LYS A 199 -35.47 -3.29 43.76
CA LYS A 199 -36.42 -4.40 44.03
C LYS A 199 -35.98 -5.21 45.25
N GLN A 200 -34.69 -5.61 45.34
CA GLN A 200 -34.15 -6.37 46.44
C GLN A 200 -34.30 -5.59 47.77
N LYS A 201 -34.06 -4.30 47.79
CA LYS A 201 -34.27 -3.44 48.97
C LYS A 201 -35.73 -3.42 49.42
N PHE A 202 -36.68 -3.27 48.52
CA PHE A 202 -38.09 -3.34 48.82
C PHE A 202 -38.51 -4.69 49.36
N ASP A 203 -38.09 -5.81 48.77
CA ASP A 203 -38.38 -7.15 49.23
C ASP A 203 -37.86 -7.42 50.66
N LYS A 204 -36.64 -6.93 50.97
CA LYS A 204 -36.07 -6.99 52.32
C LYS A 204 -36.88 -6.16 53.35
N LEU A 205 -37.37 -4.97 52.97
CA LEU A 205 -38.21 -4.15 53.84
C LEU A 205 -39.55 -4.82 54.08
N ALA A 206 -40.20 -5.36 53.06
CA ALA A 206 -41.47 -6.07 53.18
C ALA A 206 -41.36 -7.32 54.08
N ALA A 207 -40.22 -8.02 54.04
CA ALA A 207 -39.96 -9.19 54.91
C ALA A 207 -39.75 -8.82 56.41
N LYS A 208 -39.32 -7.58 56.70
CA LYS A 208 -39.16 -7.09 58.07
C LYS A 208 -40.44 -6.54 58.71
N LEU A 209 -41.44 -6.27 57.93
CA LEU A 209 -42.74 -5.74 58.38
C LEU A 209 -43.82 -6.84 58.62
N LYS A 210 -43.44 -8.12 58.33
CA LYS A 210 -44.22 -9.32 58.72
C LYS A 210 -43.62 -9.91 59.97
#